data_90ba6734af84db0a6cbdadfae4f0bcce
#
_entry.id   90ba6734af84db0a6cbdadfae4f0bcce
#
_cell.length_a   1.000
_cell.length_b   1.000
_cell.length_c   1.000
_cell.angle_alpha   90.00
_cell.angle_beta   90.00
_cell.angle_gamma   90.00
#
_symmetry.space_group_name_H-M   'P 1'
#
loop_
_entity.id
_entity.type
_entity.pdbx_description
1 polymer ?
#
loop_
_entity_poly.entity_id
_entity_poly.type
_entity_poly.pdbx_seq_one_letter_code
_entity_poly.pdbx_strand_id
1 'polypeptide(L)'
;LIANKIDISEVEGRLLNIDRKAQKVNHLFLTGAYALAAATFNLMIGSNWTSVFFSALLGAFVYLLVYFSTKFEYLHSILESGASFMVTIIAGLISVVFPELNVGLSIISAIIIFVPGLSLTIALEEITSKNLVSGTAKLFDAIISLFKQFFGVILGLTCLKFVIDFEIINHMSNTPNWVIFMAIPLFSLSLFPILQVRKKDMLFGMLTGVIGFYITY
;
A
#
# COMPACT_ATOMS: atom_id res chain seq x y z
N LEU A 1 40.95 15.17 -6.74
CA LEU A 1 39.76 16.05 -6.58
C LEU A 1 39.60 16.86 -7.88
N ILE A 2 38.96 16.31 -8.90
CA ILE A 2 38.55 17.02 -10.11
C ILE A 2 37.14 17.52 -9.85
N ALA A 3 37.00 18.75 -9.37
CA ALA A 3 35.74 19.47 -9.34
C ALA A 3 35.33 19.75 -10.80
N ASN A 4 34.53 18.87 -11.38
CA ASN A 4 33.83 19.15 -12.61
C ASN A 4 32.85 20.30 -12.29
N LYS A 5 33.22 21.52 -12.67
CA LYS A 5 32.33 22.68 -12.64
C LYS A 5 31.21 22.41 -13.65
N ILE A 6 30.16 21.75 -13.21
CA ILE A 6 28.93 21.64 -13.98
C ILE A 6 28.35 23.05 -13.99
N ASP A 7 28.22 23.66 -15.18
CA ASP A 7 27.63 24.99 -15.34
C ASP A 7 26.17 24.95 -14.86
N ILE A 8 25.76 25.98 -14.12
CA ILE A 8 24.41 26.08 -13.54
C ILE A 8 23.33 25.96 -14.64
N SER A 9 23.59 26.53 -15.81
CA SER A 9 22.71 26.44 -16.99
C SER A 9 22.55 25.00 -17.51
N GLU A 10 23.59 24.17 -17.42
CA GLU A 10 23.53 22.77 -17.81
C GLU A 10 22.75 21.95 -16.79
N VAL A 11 22.86 22.24 -15.50
CA VAL A 11 22.07 21.61 -14.44
C VAL A 11 20.59 21.94 -14.61
N GLU A 12 20.26 23.22 -14.85
CA GLU A 12 18.89 23.65 -15.10
C GLU A 12 18.29 22.97 -16.34
N GLY A 13 19.05 22.90 -17.44
CA GLY A 13 18.63 22.20 -18.66
C GLY A 13 18.40 20.70 -18.43
N ARG A 14 19.21 20.03 -17.59
CA ARG A 14 19.05 18.63 -17.23
C ARG A 14 17.83 18.41 -16.33
N LEU A 15 17.59 19.31 -15.35
CA LEU A 15 16.41 19.27 -14.48
C LEU A 15 15.13 19.47 -15.28
N LEU A 16 15.07 20.45 -16.17
CA LEU A 16 13.92 20.68 -17.07
C LEU A 16 13.66 19.49 -18.01
N ASN A 17 14.70 18.80 -18.47
CA ASN A 17 14.58 17.59 -19.27
C ASN A 17 14.07 16.39 -18.46
N ILE A 18 14.44 16.30 -17.18
CA ILE A 18 13.92 15.26 -16.27
C ILE A 18 12.43 15.50 -16.02
N ASP A 19 12.05 16.74 -15.76
CA ASP A 19 10.65 17.12 -15.52
C ASP A 19 9.78 16.88 -16.76
N ARG A 20 10.27 17.23 -17.95
CA ARG A 20 9.58 16.91 -19.24
C ARG A 20 9.52 15.43 -19.56
N LYS A 21 10.45 14.61 -19.07
CA LYS A 21 10.47 13.16 -19.19
C LYS A 21 9.72 12.47 -18.04
N ALA A 22 9.16 13.22 -17.08
CA ALA A 22 8.26 12.65 -16.09
C ALA A 22 7.20 11.86 -16.84
N GLN A 23 7.26 10.54 -16.72
CA GLN A 23 6.38 9.62 -17.44
C GLN A 23 4.94 10.03 -17.13
N LYS A 24 4.14 10.29 -18.17
CA LYS A 24 2.70 10.43 -18.02
C LYS A 24 2.21 9.16 -17.34
N VAL A 25 1.95 9.27 -16.06
CA VAL A 25 1.45 8.15 -15.26
C VAL A 25 0.05 7.82 -15.75
N ASN A 26 -0.13 6.62 -16.26
CA ASN A 26 -1.46 6.17 -16.65
C ASN A 26 -2.26 5.85 -15.37
N HIS A 27 -3.16 6.76 -15.01
CA HIS A 27 -3.98 6.64 -13.80
C HIS A 27 -4.81 5.36 -13.77
N LEU A 28 -5.31 4.91 -14.92
CA LEU A 28 -6.05 3.65 -15.03
C LEU A 28 -5.17 2.45 -14.69
N PHE A 29 -3.92 2.47 -15.15
CA PHE A 29 -2.95 1.40 -14.83
C PHE A 29 -2.60 1.37 -13.34
N LEU A 30 -2.44 2.54 -12.70
CA LEU A 30 -2.21 2.62 -11.26
C LEU A 30 -3.43 2.16 -10.46
N THR A 31 -4.65 2.56 -10.86
CA THR A 31 -5.86 2.04 -10.22
C THR A 31 -5.90 0.52 -10.25
N GLY A 32 -5.59 -0.08 -11.41
CA GLY A 32 -5.48 -1.54 -11.54
C GLY A 32 -4.40 -2.16 -10.65
N ALA A 33 -3.26 -1.49 -10.51
CA ALA A 33 -2.16 -1.95 -9.65
C ALA A 33 -2.56 -1.95 -8.16
N TYR A 34 -3.22 -0.89 -7.68
CA TYR A 34 -3.74 -0.82 -6.30
C TYR A 34 -4.82 -1.88 -6.04
N ALA A 35 -5.74 -2.07 -7.00
CA ALA A 35 -6.75 -3.11 -6.92
C ALA A 35 -6.11 -4.51 -6.86
N LEU A 36 -5.12 -4.78 -7.72
CA LEU A 36 -4.42 -6.05 -7.76
C LEU A 36 -3.62 -6.30 -6.49
N ALA A 37 -2.93 -5.28 -5.95
CA ALA A 37 -2.20 -5.37 -4.69
C ALA A 37 -3.12 -5.77 -3.53
N ALA A 38 -4.25 -5.09 -3.37
CA ALA A 38 -5.23 -5.40 -2.33
C ALA A 38 -5.84 -6.80 -2.49
N ALA A 39 -6.21 -7.20 -3.70
CA ALA A 39 -6.77 -8.52 -3.98
C ALA A 39 -5.77 -9.65 -3.68
N THR A 40 -4.54 -9.51 -4.19
CA THR A 40 -3.51 -10.54 -4.02
C THR A 40 -3.02 -10.65 -2.58
N PHE A 41 -2.92 -9.51 -1.87
CA PHE A 41 -2.61 -9.54 -0.45
C PHE A 41 -3.72 -10.22 0.35
N ASN A 42 -5.00 -9.98 0.02
CA ASN A 42 -6.14 -10.66 0.64
C ASN A 42 -6.08 -12.18 0.43
N LEU A 43 -5.68 -12.63 -0.77
CA LEU A 43 -5.43 -14.05 -1.05
C LEU A 43 -4.28 -14.63 -0.22
N MET A 44 -3.19 -13.87 -0.04
CA MET A 44 -2.02 -14.33 0.74
C MET A 44 -2.35 -14.55 2.22
N ILE A 45 -3.25 -13.76 2.80
CA ILE A 45 -3.70 -13.96 4.19
C ILE A 45 -4.84 -14.97 4.33
N GLY A 46 -5.20 -15.67 3.25
CA GLY A 46 -6.14 -16.79 3.30
C GLY A 46 -7.58 -16.36 3.52
N SER A 47 -8.11 -15.49 2.69
CA SER A 47 -9.50 -15.03 2.75
C SER A 47 -10.39 -15.78 1.74
N ASN A 48 -11.67 -15.42 1.66
CA ASN A 48 -12.62 -15.96 0.70
C ASN A 48 -12.69 -15.10 -0.58
N TRP A 49 -13.24 -15.67 -1.66
CA TRP A 49 -13.32 -14.99 -2.97
C TRP A 49 -14.14 -13.70 -2.94
N THR A 50 -15.18 -13.64 -2.12
CA THR A 50 -16.00 -12.43 -1.92
C THR A 50 -15.14 -11.32 -1.35
N SER A 51 -14.34 -11.60 -0.33
CA SER A 51 -13.42 -10.62 0.27
C SER A 51 -12.32 -10.19 -0.69
N VAL A 52 -11.79 -11.09 -1.50
CA VAL A 52 -10.78 -10.76 -2.54
C VAL A 52 -11.35 -9.76 -3.55
N PHE A 53 -12.56 -10.00 -4.04
CA PHE A 53 -13.22 -9.10 -4.99
C PHE A 53 -13.45 -7.69 -4.41
N PHE A 54 -14.02 -7.63 -3.20
CA PHE A 54 -14.24 -6.33 -2.54
C PHE A 54 -12.95 -5.64 -2.11
N SER A 55 -11.91 -6.40 -1.72
CA SER A 55 -10.59 -5.81 -1.46
C SER A 55 -9.99 -5.17 -2.71
N ALA A 56 -10.18 -5.75 -3.89
CA ALA A 56 -9.77 -5.13 -5.14
C ALA A 56 -10.47 -3.79 -5.37
N LEU A 57 -11.78 -3.73 -5.15
CA LEU A 57 -12.55 -2.48 -5.29
C LEU A 57 -12.12 -1.42 -4.26
N LEU A 58 -11.90 -1.84 -3.00
CA LEU A 58 -11.40 -0.95 -1.95
C LEU A 58 -9.98 -0.45 -2.25
N GLY A 59 -9.10 -1.30 -2.79
CA GLY A 59 -7.78 -0.89 -3.25
C GLY A 59 -7.83 0.13 -4.39
N ALA A 60 -8.72 -0.06 -5.37
CA ALA A 60 -8.97 0.93 -6.41
C ALA A 60 -9.49 2.25 -5.82
N PHE A 61 -10.38 2.19 -4.84
CA PHE A 61 -10.87 3.38 -4.12
C PHE A 61 -9.75 4.09 -3.36
N VAL A 62 -8.84 3.37 -2.71
CA VAL A 62 -7.65 3.94 -2.06
C VAL A 62 -6.81 4.73 -3.06
N TYR A 63 -6.61 4.20 -4.28
CA TYR A 63 -5.91 4.96 -5.32
C TYR A 63 -6.62 6.27 -5.67
N LEU A 64 -7.95 6.29 -5.75
CA LEU A 64 -8.69 7.53 -5.98
C LEU A 64 -8.44 8.55 -4.87
N LEU A 65 -8.41 8.13 -3.61
CA LEU A 65 -8.07 9.01 -2.48
C LEU A 65 -6.64 9.55 -2.59
N VAL A 66 -5.68 8.70 -2.95
CA VAL A 66 -4.29 9.11 -3.22
C VAL A 66 -4.24 10.14 -4.35
N TYR A 67 -4.95 9.90 -5.44
CA TYR A 67 -5.02 10.84 -6.56
C TYR A 67 -5.62 12.20 -6.17
N PHE A 68 -6.68 12.20 -5.38
CA PHE A 68 -7.25 13.46 -4.88
C PHE A 68 -6.31 14.17 -3.91
N SER A 69 -5.57 13.44 -3.08
CA SER A 69 -4.61 14.03 -2.13
C SER A 69 -3.46 14.78 -2.81
N THR A 70 -3.08 14.37 -4.03
CA THR A 70 -2.03 15.10 -4.80
C THR A 70 -2.48 16.50 -5.25
N LYS A 71 -3.78 16.77 -5.27
CA LYS A 71 -4.32 18.08 -5.64
C LYS A 71 -4.45 19.06 -4.47
N PHE A 72 -4.44 18.56 -3.24
CA PHE A 72 -4.67 19.34 -2.02
C PHE A 72 -3.62 18.98 -0.96
N GLU A 73 -2.68 19.88 -0.69
CA GLU A 73 -1.57 19.64 0.26
C GLU A 73 -2.06 19.22 1.66
N TYR A 74 -3.17 19.78 2.13
CA TYR A 74 -3.76 19.44 3.44
C TYR A 74 -4.23 17.98 3.51
N LEU A 75 -4.73 17.42 2.41
CA LEU A 75 -5.18 16.04 2.37
C LEU A 75 -4.02 15.05 2.45
N HIS A 76 -2.83 15.43 2.01
CA HIS A 76 -1.66 14.56 2.07
C HIS A 76 -1.30 14.17 3.53
N SER A 77 -1.38 15.10 4.47
CA SER A 77 -1.03 14.86 5.88
C SER A 77 -2.01 13.92 6.60
N ILE A 78 -3.28 13.89 6.17
CA ILE A 78 -4.33 13.06 6.78
C ILE A 78 -4.72 11.85 5.92
N LEU A 79 -4.05 11.65 4.78
CA LEU A 79 -4.40 10.62 3.81
C LEU A 79 -4.45 9.23 4.42
N GLU A 80 -3.43 8.84 5.17
CA GLU A 80 -3.31 7.51 5.76
C GLU A 80 -4.47 7.19 6.71
N SER A 81 -4.78 8.11 7.64
CA SER A 81 -5.89 7.94 8.59
C SER A 81 -7.26 8.09 7.92
N GLY A 82 -7.39 9.07 7.02
CA GLY A 82 -8.64 9.33 6.30
C GLY A 82 -9.01 8.19 5.34
N ALA A 83 -8.04 7.66 4.60
CA ALA A 83 -8.25 6.51 3.73
C ALA A 83 -8.62 5.26 4.53
N SER A 84 -7.91 4.99 5.63
CA SER A 84 -8.21 3.85 6.51
C SER A 84 -9.60 3.96 7.12
N PHE A 85 -10.01 5.16 7.54
CA PHE A 85 -11.36 5.43 8.02
C PHE A 85 -12.43 5.16 6.95
N MET A 86 -12.26 5.74 5.75
CA MET A 86 -13.22 5.58 4.66
C MET A 86 -13.33 4.14 4.18
N VAL A 87 -12.20 3.45 4.02
CA VAL A 87 -12.17 2.04 3.66
C VAL A 87 -12.92 1.20 4.70
N THR A 88 -12.74 1.49 5.98
CA THR A 88 -13.42 0.79 7.07
C THR A 88 -14.93 0.99 7.00
N ILE A 89 -15.40 2.22 6.81
CA ILE A 89 -16.83 2.51 6.66
C ILE A 89 -17.41 1.77 5.45
N ILE A 90 -16.76 1.86 4.30
CA ILE A 90 -17.24 1.20 3.08
C ILE A 90 -17.27 -0.32 3.24
N ALA A 91 -16.20 -0.92 3.78
CA ALA A 91 -16.14 -2.36 4.01
C ALA A 91 -17.25 -2.84 4.97
N GLY A 92 -17.50 -2.08 6.04
CA GLY A 92 -18.57 -2.38 6.98
C GLY A 92 -19.97 -2.26 6.36
N LEU A 93 -20.22 -1.24 5.52
CA LEU A 93 -21.49 -1.12 4.80
C LEU A 93 -21.70 -2.26 3.80
N ILE A 94 -20.63 -2.67 3.10
CA ILE A 94 -20.69 -3.81 2.17
C ILE A 94 -21.03 -5.10 2.91
N SER A 95 -20.52 -5.30 4.12
CA SER A 95 -20.76 -6.54 4.90
C SER A 95 -22.23 -6.72 5.31
N VAL A 96 -23.00 -5.63 5.38
CA VAL A 96 -24.45 -5.70 5.64
C VAL A 96 -25.18 -6.39 4.49
N VAL A 97 -24.73 -6.15 3.25
CA VAL A 97 -25.32 -6.73 2.03
C VAL A 97 -24.68 -8.09 1.70
N PHE A 98 -23.40 -8.24 1.99
CA PHE A 98 -22.61 -9.44 1.75
C PHE A 98 -22.02 -9.98 3.08
N PRO A 99 -22.80 -10.72 3.86
CA PRO A 99 -22.35 -11.21 5.16
C PRO A 99 -21.10 -12.10 5.11
N GLU A 100 -20.81 -12.71 3.96
CA GLU A 100 -19.61 -13.53 3.73
C GLU A 100 -18.30 -12.71 3.70
N LEU A 101 -18.39 -11.37 3.61
CA LEU A 101 -17.22 -10.50 3.57
C LEU A 101 -16.46 -10.56 4.90
N ASN A 102 -15.19 -10.94 4.83
CA ASN A 102 -14.30 -10.78 5.98
C ASN A 102 -13.81 -9.32 6.04
N VAL A 103 -14.52 -8.52 6.83
CA VAL A 103 -14.31 -7.07 6.90
C VAL A 103 -12.89 -6.74 7.34
N GLY A 104 -12.38 -7.40 8.39
CA GLY A 104 -11.04 -7.14 8.92
C GLY A 104 -9.95 -7.38 7.88
N LEU A 105 -10.00 -8.55 7.20
CA LEU A 105 -9.02 -8.88 6.17
C LEU A 105 -9.13 -7.96 4.96
N SER A 106 -10.33 -7.56 4.58
CA SER A 106 -10.56 -6.64 3.46
C SER A 106 -10.02 -5.24 3.74
N ILE A 107 -10.19 -4.71 4.96
CA ILE A 107 -9.64 -3.43 5.37
C ILE A 107 -8.12 -3.47 5.32
N ILE A 108 -7.49 -4.45 5.98
CA ILE A 108 -6.02 -4.57 6.03
C ILE A 108 -5.45 -4.67 4.61
N SER A 109 -6.09 -5.48 3.75
CA SER A 109 -5.64 -5.65 2.37
C SER A 109 -5.74 -4.38 1.54
N ALA A 110 -6.78 -3.58 1.72
CA ALA A 110 -6.96 -2.35 0.98
C ALA A 110 -5.94 -1.27 1.38
N ILE A 111 -5.57 -1.20 2.68
CA ILE A 111 -4.64 -0.18 3.20
C ILE A 111 -3.17 -0.65 3.22
N ILE A 112 -2.86 -1.88 2.78
CA ILE A 112 -1.50 -2.46 2.81
C ILE A 112 -0.46 -1.57 2.15
N ILE A 113 -0.85 -0.79 1.16
CA ILE A 113 0.04 0.09 0.41
C ILE A 113 0.59 1.23 1.28
N PHE A 114 -0.15 1.64 2.29
CA PHE A 114 0.31 2.67 3.24
C PHE A 114 1.24 2.12 4.32
N VAL A 115 1.38 0.79 4.44
CA VAL A 115 2.31 0.21 5.41
C VAL A 115 3.75 0.58 5.03
N PRO A 116 4.48 1.28 5.92
CA PRO A 116 5.78 1.87 5.59
C PRO A 116 6.91 0.84 5.62
N GLY A 117 6.77 -0.27 4.87
CA GLY A 117 7.72 -1.38 4.86
C GLY A 117 9.12 -0.96 4.42
N LEU A 118 9.22 -0.14 3.36
CA LEU A 118 10.51 0.36 2.88
C LEU A 118 11.18 1.28 3.92
N SER A 119 10.41 2.18 4.54
CA SER A 119 10.92 3.07 5.59
C SER A 119 11.43 2.29 6.80
N LEU A 120 10.72 1.23 7.21
CA LEU A 120 11.15 0.33 8.29
C LEU A 120 12.47 -0.38 7.93
N THR A 121 12.59 -0.90 6.71
CA THR A 121 13.80 -1.60 6.26
C THR A 121 15.00 -0.65 6.25
N ILE A 122 14.85 0.55 5.68
CA ILE A 122 15.92 1.56 5.64
C ILE A 122 16.28 2.02 7.06
N ALA A 123 15.29 2.21 7.94
CA ALA A 123 15.53 2.59 9.33
C ALA A 123 16.40 1.54 10.05
N LEU A 124 16.08 0.25 9.89
CA LEU A 124 16.84 -0.84 10.47
C LEU A 124 18.26 -0.94 9.90
N GLU A 125 18.42 -0.74 8.58
CA GLU A 125 19.72 -0.71 7.91
C GLU A 125 20.61 0.43 8.46
N GLU A 126 20.06 1.63 8.65
CA GLU A 126 20.79 2.76 9.20
C GLU A 126 21.16 2.54 10.68
N ILE A 127 20.27 1.96 11.49
CA ILE A 127 20.56 1.63 12.90
C ILE A 127 21.69 0.60 12.98
N THR A 128 21.65 -0.44 12.16
CA THR A 128 22.70 -1.49 12.14
C THR A 128 24.03 -0.91 11.63
N SER A 129 24.00 0.05 10.75
CA SER A 129 25.17 0.80 10.24
C SER A 129 25.65 1.90 11.22
N LYS A 130 25.14 1.93 12.45
CA LYS A 130 25.47 2.91 13.50
C LYS A 130 25.04 4.37 13.20
N ASN A 131 24.22 4.61 12.19
CA ASN A 131 23.59 5.89 11.93
C ASN A 131 22.33 6.07 12.79
N LEU A 132 22.51 6.08 14.11
CA LEU A 132 21.42 5.96 15.08
C LEU A 132 20.40 7.11 14.97
N VAL A 133 20.86 8.35 14.78
CA VAL A 133 19.96 9.53 14.73
C VAL A 133 19.03 9.46 13.53
N SER A 134 19.57 9.18 12.34
CA SER A 134 18.76 9.07 11.11
C SER A 134 17.85 7.83 11.15
N GLY A 135 18.40 6.68 11.56
CA GLY A 135 17.65 5.43 11.63
C GLY A 135 16.50 5.48 12.63
N THR A 136 16.72 6.03 13.83
CA THR A 136 15.63 6.18 14.82
C THR A 136 14.57 7.17 14.36
N ALA A 137 14.94 8.31 13.75
CA ALA A 137 13.98 9.26 13.20
C ALA A 137 13.06 8.60 12.16
N LYS A 138 13.62 7.82 11.20
CA LYS A 138 12.84 7.09 10.21
C LYS A 138 11.97 6.00 10.82
N LEU A 139 12.47 5.30 11.85
CA LEU A 139 11.69 4.30 12.56
C LEU A 139 10.47 4.91 13.25
N PHE A 140 10.64 6.04 13.94
CA PHE A 140 9.53 6.74 14.56
C PHE A 140 8.51 7.25 13.55
N ASP A 141 8.96 7.79 12.40
CA ASP A 141 8.06 8.22 11.33
C ASP A 141 7.22 7.05 10.80
N ALA A 142 7.84 5.89 10.56
CA ALA A 142 7.14 4.69 10.15
C ALA A 142 6.11 4.20 11.20
N ILE A 143 6.46 4.25 12.49
CA ILE A 143 5.56 3.89 13.58
C ILE A 143 4.37 4.87 13.63
N ILE A 144 4.60 6.17 13.50
CA ILE A 144 3.53 7.17 13.46
C ILE A 144 2.58 6.92 12.29
N SER A 145 3.11 6.56 11.12
CA SER A 145 2.29 6.19 9.95
C SER A 145 1.37 5.00 10.26
N LEU A 146 1.89 3.94 10.89
CA LEU A 146 1.07 2.80 11.33
C LEU A 146 0.00 3.21 12.35
N PHE A 147 0.33 4.07 13.31
CA PHE A 147 -0.65 4.60 14.28
C PHE A 147 -1.76 5.39 13.62
N LYS A 148 -1.45 6.23 12.62
CA LYS A 148 -2.47 6.98 11.85
C LYS A 148 -3.46 6.02 11.16
N GLN A 149 -2.95 4.94 10.53
CA GLN A 149 -3.80 3.93 9.89
C GLN A 149 -4.69 3.22 10.90
N PHE A 150 -4.11 2.74 11.99
CA PHE A 150 -4.82 2.06 13.08
C PHE A 150 -5.92 2.94 13.69
N PHE A 151 -5.59 4.21 13.94
CA PHE A 151 -6.57 5.18 14.46
C PHE A 151 -7.73 5.39 13.47
N GLY A 152 -7.45 5.51 12.17
CA GLY A 152 -8.48 5.60 11.14
C GLY A 152 -9.43 4.40 11.14
N VAL A 153 -8.87 3.18 11.24
CA VAL A 153 -9.67 1.95 11.32
C VAL A 153 -10.54 1.93 12.58
N ILE A 154 -9.98 2.23 13.75
CA ILE A 154 -10.75 2.23 15.01
C ILE A 154 -11.88 3.25 14.96
N LEU A 155 -11.63 4.46 14.48
CA LEU A 155 -12.67 5.47 14.31
C LEU A 155 -13.77 4.97 13.38
N GLY A 156 -13.41 4.36 12.25
CA GLY A 156 -14.36 3.79 11.29
C GLY A 156 -15.23 2.70 11.92
N LEU A 157 -14.62 1.75 12.63
CA LEU A 157 -15.36 0.68 13.33
C LEU A 157 -16.25 1.24 14.43
N THR A 158 -15.79 2.25 15.15
CA THR A 158 -16.59 2.91 16.20
C THR A 158 -17.81 3.60 15.60
N CYS A 159 -17.64 4.37 14.52
CA CYS A 159 -18.74 4.99 13.81
C CYS A 159 -19.75 3.97 13.27
N LEU A 160 -19.28 2.84 12.72
CA LEU A 160 -20.17 1.77 12.25
C LEU A 160 -21.05 1.21 13.36
N LYS A 161 -20.48 0.96 14.54
CA LYS A 161 -21.24 0.44 15.70
C LYS A 161 -22.34 1.38 16.18
N PHE A 162 -22.22 2.69 15.95
CA PHE A 162 -23.29 3.64 16.28
C PHE A 162 -24.44 3.66 15.27
N VAL A 163 -24.14 3.25 14.02
CA VAL A 163 -25.11 3.33 12.90
C VAL A 163 -25.78 1.98 12.63
N ILE A 164 -25.05 0.89 12.83
CA ILE A 164 -25.45 -0.46 12.46
C ILE A 164 -25.02 -1.41 13.58
N ASP A 165 -25.89 -2.38 13.93
CA ASP A 165 -25.48 -3.52 14.74
C ASP A 165 -24.51 -4.38 13.90
N PHE A 166 -23.22 -4.07 14.04
CA PHE A 166 -22.14 -4.63 13.24
C PHE A 166 -21.32 -5.59 14.09
N GLU A 167 -21.32 -6.84 13.70
CA GLU A 167 -20.42 -7.86 14.24
C GLU A 167 -19.32 -8.21 13.24
N ILE A 168 -18.08 -8.23 13.72
CA ILE A 168 -16.95 -8.71 12.91
C ILE A 168 -16.99 -10.22 12.89
N ILE A 169 -17.58 -10.80 11.85
CA ILE A 169 -17.61 -12.24 11.65
C ILE A 169 -16.36 -12.64 10.85
N ASN A 170 -15.55 -13.51 11.42
CA ASN A 170 -14.41 -14.09 10.72
C ASN A 170 -14.87 -15.34 9.99
N HIS A 171 -15.07 -15.24 8.69
CA HIS A 171 -15.36 -16.39 7.84
C HIS A 171 -14.08 -17.18 7.56
N MET A 172 -14.21 -18.52 7.65
CA MET A 172 -13.09 -19.41 7.30
C MET A 172 -12.69 -19.24 5.84
N SER A 173 -11.39 -19.35 5.58
CA SER A 173 -10.83 -19.34 4.24
C SER A 173 -11.42 -20.47 3.38
N ASN A 174 -11.93 -20.09 2.21
CA ASN A 174 -12.42 -21.04 1.19
C ASN A 174 -11.49 -21.08 -0.03
N THR A 175 -10.34 -20.40 0.05
CA THR A 175 -9.36 -20.37 -1.05
C THR A 175 -8.43 -21.58 -0.95
N PRO A 176 -8.20 -22.30 -2.05
CA PRO A 176 -7.25 -23.41 -2.07
C PRO A 176 -5.83 -22.91 -1.82
N ASN A 177 -5.02 -23.65 -1.06
CA ASN A 177 -3.65 -23.28 -0.69
C ASN A 177 -2.73 -22.99 -1.89
N TRP A 178 -2.96 -23.62 -3.04
CA TRP A 178 -2.14 -23.38 -4.24
C TRP A 178 -2.30 -21.95 -4.79
N VAL A 179 -3.43 -21.28 -4.50
CA VAL A 179 -3.70 -19.89 -4.96
C VAL A 179 -2.69 -18.91 -4.34
N ILE A 180 -2.20 -19.18 -3.13
CA ILE A 180 -1.19 -18.37 -2.46
C ILE A 180 0.08 -18.30 -3.31
N PHE A 181 0.50 -19.42 -3.91
CA PHE A 181 1.69 -19.47 -4.77
C PHE A 181 1.58 -18.56 -6.01
N MET A 182 0.35 -18.36 -6.52
CA MET A 182 0.11 -17.40 -7.61
C MET A 182 -0.08 -15.96 -7.11
N ALA A 183 -0.62 -15.78 -5.91
CA ALA A 183 -0.84 -14.46 -5.34
C ALA A 183 0.48 -13.71 -5.06
N ILE A 184 1.53 -14.41 -4.64
CA ILE A 184 2.84 -13.83 -4.30
C ILE A 184 3.49 -13.09 -5.49
N PRO A 185 3.71 -13.73 -6.66
CA PRO A 185 4.29 -13.04 -7.81
C PRO A 185 3.38 -11.93 -8.34
N LEU A 186 2.05 -12.10 -8.29
CA LEU A 186 1.10 -11.08 -8.69
C LEU A 186 1.13 -9.86 -7.76
N PHE A 187 1.25 -10.08 -6.44
CA PHE A 187 1.44 -9.00 -5.47
C PHE A 187 2.73 -8.23 -5.75
N SER A 188 3.86 -8.94 -5.90
CA SER A 188 5.14 -8.32 -6.27
C SER A 188 5.04 -7.51 -7.56
N LEU A 189 4.35 -8.03 -8.57
CA LEU A 189 4.13 -7.34 -9.85
C LEU A 189 3.32 -6.06 -9.69
N SER A 190 2.31 -6.06 -8.80
CA SER A 190 1.46 -4.90 -8.54
C SER A 190 2.21 -3.75 -7.86
N LEU A 191 3.26 -4.05 -7.08
CA LEU A 191 4.06 -3.04 -6.39
C LEU A 191 4.95 -2.23 -7.35
N PHE A 192 5.36 -2.78 -8.49
CA PHE A 192 6.27 -2.08 -9.41
C PHE A 192 5.74 -0.74 -9.92
N PRO A 193 4.52 -0.64 -10.45
CA PRO A 193 3.97 0.64 -10.86
C PRO A 193 3.70 1.57 -9.67
N ILE A 194 3.36 1.04 -8.51
CA ILE A 194 3.08 1.80 -7.28
C ILE A 194 4.36 2.45 -6.77
N LEU A 195 5.46 1.69 -6.71
CA LEU A 195 6.78 2.16 -6.28
C LEU A 195 7.61 2.81 -7.41
N GLN A 196 7.04 2.91 -8.62
CA GLN A 196 7.70 3.47 -9.79
C GLN A 196 9.07 2.85 -10.10
N VAL A 197 9.19 1.54 -9.91
CA VAL A 197 10.43 0.79 -10.15
C VAL A 197 10.79 0.81 -11.64
N ARG A 198 12.10 0.98 -11.94
CA ARG A 198 12.56 0.95 -13.33
C ARG A 198 12.35 -0.43 -13.95
N LYS A 199 11.90 -0.46 -15.20
CA LYS A 199 11.59 -1.72 -15.92
C LYS A 199 12.71 -2.76 -15.89
N LYS A 200 13.98 -2.32 -15.90
CA LYS A 200 15.15 -3.20 -15.85
C LYS A 200 15.34 -3.89 -14.48
N ASP A 201 14.83 -3.30 -13.41
CA ASP A 201 15.00 -3.79 -12.04
C ASP A 201 13.79 -4.63 -11.59
N MET A 202 12.71 -4.67 -12.39
CA MET A 202 11.45 -5.37 -12.07
C MET A 202 11.66 -6.88 -11.85
N LEU A 203 12.47 -7.51 -12.68
CA LEU A 203 12.71 -8.95 -12.59
C LEU A 203 13.44 -9.32 -11.30
N PHE A 204 14.44 -8.54 -10.91
CA PHE A 204 15.15 -8.75 -9.64
C PHE A 204 14.24 -8.50 -8.44
N GLY A 205 13.43 -7.43 -8.45
CA GLY A 205 12.46 -7.14 -7.39
C GLY A 205 11.41 -8.23 -7.25
N MET A 206 10.92 -8.79 -8.35
CA MET A 206 9.99 -9.92 -8.32
C MET A 206 10.64 -11.17 -7.73
N LEU A 207 11.84 -11.54 -8.17
CA LEU A 207 12.55 -12.69 -7.66
C LEU A 207 12.84 -12.57 -6.17
N THR A 208 13.33 -11.41 -5.70
CA THR A 208 13.58 -11.19 -4.28
C THR A 208 12.31 -11.25 -3.45
N GLY A 209 11.20 -10.68 -3.92
CA GLY A 209 9.90 -10.77 -3.25
C GLY A 209 9.40 -12.21 -3.15
N VAL A 210 9.48 -12.97 -4.23
CA VAL A 210 9.08 -14.39 -4.28
C VAL A 210 9.97 -15.24 -3.36
N ILE A 211 11.29 -15.10 -3.45
CA ILE A 211 12.24 -15.85 -2.62
C ILE A 211 12.04 -15.51 -1.14
N GLY A 212 11.92 -14.22 -0.80
CA GLY A 212 11.71 -13.78 0.58
C GLY A 212 10.45 -14.39 1.19
N PHE A 213 9.36 -14.47 0.43
CA PHE A 213 8.13 -15.08 0.90
C PHE A 213 8.27 -16.60 1.08
N TYR A 214 8.87 -17.32 0.11
CA TYR A 214 9.05 -18.77 0.20
C TYR A 214 10.00 -19.21 1.32
N ILE A 215 10.96 -18.37 1.72
CA ILE A 215 11.83 -18.66 2.86
C ILE A 215 11.08 -18.50 4.19
N THR A 216 10.07 -17.61 4.23
CA THR A 216 9.34 -17.29 5.46
C THR A 216 8.13 -18.21 5.67
N TYR A 217 7.59 -18.79 4.58
CA TYR A 217 6.44 -19.69 4.60
C TYR A 217 6.85 -21.13 4.85
#